data_6b38c82a37d5564a34abef3b2ec9b02d
#
_entry.id   6b38c82a37d5564a34abef3b2ec9b02d
#
_cell.length_a   1.000
_cell.length_b   1.000
_cell.length_c   1.000
_cell.angle_alpha   90.00
_cell.angle_beta   90.00
_cell.angle_gamma   90.00
#
_symmetry.space_group_name_H-M   'P 1'
#
loop_
_entity.id
_entity.type
_entity.pdbx_description
1 polymer ?
#
loop_
_entity_poly.entity_id
_entity_poly.type
_entity_poly.pdbx_seq_one_letter_code
_entity_poly.pdbx_strand_id
1 'polypeptide(L)'
;MTQSDLLKDIRKYFWDQNFIEIEVPYLNSSLPLEANIYAFKTIWTHRHQNYYLPPSPEFALKKFLANNHQNCFSISHCFRDLEDEGPNHTPEFLMLEWYEVGKSYQDLMLSTKKFINQFLKIEFTNFVLPQNLPNNEPDFNQYFLNKIEPKLPRHGGVFITNYPAFLTPLSSKLGEENNFTERSERAGEAKPEGSEHRKNSFSNQIIAKRFELYINGLEIANGCTENTNSKSILKSFNNEKEFRLKNKLPTHPIDTNFAKISSKLGLVSGIGLGIDRFLKLL
;
A
#
# COMPACT_ATOMS: atom_id res chain seq x y z
N MET A 1 -19.98 -3.38 18.91
CA MET A 1 -20.43 -3.65 17.50
C MET A 1 -20.05 -5.07 17.15
N THR A 2 -20.89 -5.86 16.46
CA THR A 2 -20.47 -7.17 15.96
C THR A 2 -19.70 -7.00 14.65
N GLN A 3 -18.88 -8.00 14.27
CA GLN A 3 -18.20 -7.99 12.97
C GLN A 3 -19.22 -7.90 11.82
N SER A 4 -20.35 -8.62 11.91
CA SER A 4 -21.41 -8.59 10.90
C SER A 4 -22.01 -7.18 10.71
N ASP A 5 -22.26 -6.46 11.81
CA ASP A 5 -22.75 -5.07 11.74
C ASP A 5 -21.72 -4.16 11.09
N LEU A 6 -20.45 -4.27 11.51
CA LEU A 6 -19.35 -3.49 10.93
C LEU A 6 -19.23 -3.71 9.41
N LEU A 7 -19.24 -4.97 8.95
CA LEU A 7 -19.15 -5.29 7.53
C LEU A 7 -20.31 -4.73 6.71
N LYS A 8 -21.52 -4.77 7.27
CA LYS A 8 -22.71 -4.18 6.65
C LYS A 8 -22.57 -2.65 6.52
N ASP A 9 -22.11 -1.99 7.57
CA ASP A 9 -21.98 -0.54 7.58
C ASP A 9 -20.83 -0.07 6.67
N ILE A 10 -19.72 -0.81 6.61
CA ILE A 10 -18.62 -0.57 5.66
C ILE A 10 -19.14 -0.64 4.22
N ARG A 11 -19.87 -1.72 3.85
CA ARG A 11 -20.44 -1.85 2.51
C ARG A 11 -21.37 -0.70 2.16
N LYS A 12 -22.28 -0.38 3.10
CA LYS A 12 -23.19 0.75 2.92
C LYS A 12 -22.43 2.06 2.65
N TYR A 13 -21.39 2.35 3.43
CA TYR A 13 -20.58 3.56 3.26
C TYR A 13 -19.98 3.67 1.86
N PHE A 14 -19.40 2.60 1.33
CA PHE A 14 -18.77 2.62 0.01
C PHE A 14 -19.80 2.61 -1.13
N TRP A 15 -20.88 1.85 -1.02
CA TRP A 15 -21.96 1.84 -2.03
C TRP A 15 -22.67 3.19 -2.12
N ASP A 16 -22.91 3.88 -1.00
CA ASP A 16 -23.51 5.22 -0.98
C ASP A 16 -22.61 6.25 -1.69
N GLN A 17 -21.32 5.98 -1.86
CA GLN A 17 -20.36 6.80 -2.59
C GLN A 17 -20.04 6.27 -4.01
N ASN A 18 -20.86 5.34 -4.52
CA ASN A 18 -20.71 4.73 -5.85
C ASN A 18 -19.40 3.96 -6.07
N PHE A 19 -18.79 3.40 -5.02
CA PHE A 19 -17.71 2.45 -5.17
C PHE A 19 -18.25 1.08 -5.63
N ILE A 20 -17.50 0.41 -6.49
CA ILE A 20 -17.80 -0.94 -6.96
C ILE A 20 -17.13 -1.95 -6.02
N GLU A 21 -17.90 -2.86 -5.43
CA GLU A 21 -17.35 -3.97 -4.65
C GLU A 21 -16.81 -5.06 -5.58
N ILE A 22 -15.58 -5.49 -5.36
CA ILE A 22 -14.90 -6.50 -6.17
C ILE A 22 -14.70 -7.77 -5.34
N GLU A 23 -15.16 -8.87 -5.88
CA GLU A 23 -14.85 -10.19 -5.34
C GLU A 23 -13.47 -10.65 -5.80
N VAL A 24 -12.67 -11.16 -4.86
CA VAL A 24 -11.27 -11.50 -5.07
C VAL A 24 -11.08 -13.00 -5.10
N PRO A 25 -10.43 -13.57 -6.13
CA PRO A 25 -10.11 -14.99 -6.17
C PRO A 25 -9.03 -15.35 -5.13
N TYR A 26 -9.27 -16.40 -4.35
CA TYR A 26 -8.31 -16.88 -3.34
C TYR A 26 -7.24 -17.80 -3.92
N LEU A 27 -7.45 -18.47 -5.03
CA LEU A 27 -6.46 -19.32 -5.67
C LEU A 27 -5.78 -18.60 -6.83
N ASN A 28 -4.52 -18.21 -6.63
CA ASN A 28 -3.75 -17.47 -7.63
C ASN A 28 -2.55 -18.31 -8.08
N SER A 29 -2.29 -18.36 -9.39
CA SER A 29 -1.11 -19.05 -9.95
C SER A 29 0.18 -18.22 -9.81
N SER A 30 0.04 -16.91 -9.61
CA SER A 30 1.12 -15.94 -9.38
C SER A 30 0.57 -14.74 -8.61
N LEU A 31 1.43 -14.04 -7.87
CA LEU A 31 1.10 -12.86 -7.09
C LEU A 31 2.19 -11.78 -7.25
N PRO A 32 1.93 -10.53 -6.90
CA PRO A 32 2.97 -9.54 -6.63
C PRO A 32 3.97 -10.06 -5.61
N LEU A 33 5.25 -9.75 -5.76
CA LEU A 33 6.30 -10.22 -4.87
C LEU A 33 6.87 -9.04 -4.08
N GLU A 34 6.36 -8.86 -2.87
CA GLU A 34 6.72 -7.76 -1.98
C GLU A 34 7.63 -8.23 -0.85
N ALA A 35 8.54 -7.37 -0.40
CA ALA A 35 9.42 -7.66 0.72
C ALA A 35 8.61 -7.97 2.00
N ASN A 36 9.07 -8.98 2.76
CA ASN A 36 8.47 -9.42 4.02
C ASN A 36 6.99 -9.87 3.98
N ILE A 37 6.41 -10.01 2.80
CA ILE A 37 5.05 -10.53 2.63
C ILE A 37 5.13 -11.90 1.94
N TYR A 38 4.83 -12.96 2.67
CA TYR A 38 4.92 -14.34 2.18
C TYR A 38 3.52 -14.92 2.00
N ALA A 39 3.29 -15.51 0.82
CA ALA A 39 2.01 -16.12 0.48
C ALA A 39 2.01 -17.61 0.85
N PHE A 40 0.91 -18.09 1.45
CA PHE A 40 0.68 -19.52 1.61
C PHE A 40 0.61 -20.22 0.27
N LYS A 41 1.30 -21.35 0.18
CA LYS A 41 1.26 -22.23 -0.98
C LYS A 41 0.26 -23.36 -0.75
N THR A 42 -0.60 -23.63 -1.75
CA THR A 42 -1.49 -24.79 -1.81
C THR A 42 -1.33 -25.53 -3.13
N ILE A 43 -1.85 -26.75 -3.21
CA ILE A 43 -1.69 -27.62 -4.38
C ILE A 43 -3.06 -28.11 -4.83
N TRP A 44 -3.36 -27.89 -6.12
CA TRP A 44 -4.46 -28.60 -6.76
C TRP A 44 -3.99 -30.00 -7.14
N THR A 45 -4.28 -30.96 -6.28
CA THR A 45 -3.73 -32.32 -6.35
C THR A 45 -4.02 -33.00 -7.68
N HIS A 46 -5.24 -32.85 -8.22
CA HIS A 46 -5.65 -33.48 -9.50
C HIS A 46 -4.75 -33.07 -10.70
N ARG A 47 -4.23 -31.81 -10.72
CA ARG A 47 -3.40 -31.28 -11.80
C ARG A 47 -1.94 -31.08 -11.41
N HIS A 48 -1.57 -31.43 -10.18
CA HIS A 48 -0.24 -31.17 -9.61
C HIS A 48 0.19 -29.70 -9.78
N GLN A 49 -0.77 -28.77 -9.69
CA GLN A 49 -0.56 -27.34 -9.91
C GLN A 49 -0.49 -26.61 -8.58
N ASN A 50 0.54 -25.78 -8.41
CA ASN A 50 0.68 -24.91 -7.25
C ASN A 50 -0.22 -23.67 -7.41
N TYR A 51 -0.84 -23.28 -6.31
CA TYR A 51 -1.55 -22.02 -6.12
C TYR A 51 -1.05 -21.31 -4.88
N TYR A 52 -1.35 -20.01 -4.80
CA TYR A 52 -0.93 -19.16 -3.70
C TYR A 52 -2.14 -18.37 -3.20
N LEU A 53 -2.30 -18.28 -1.87
CA LEU A 53 -3.36 -17.51 -1.25
C LEU A 53 -2.95 -16.03 -1.20
N PRO A 54 -3.85 -15.08 -1.49
CA PRO A 54 -3.49 -13.68 -1.62
C PRO A 54 -3.20 -13.03 -0.26
N PRO A 55 -2.09 -12.31 -0.11
CA PRO A 55 -1.78 -11.54 1.10
C PRO A 55 -2.54 -10.21 1.19
N SER A 56 -3.15 -9.77 0.08
CA SER A 56 -4.05 -8.61 -0.04
C SER A 56 -4.94 -8.76 -1.28
N PRO A 57 -6.05 -8.04 -1.40
CA PRO A 57 -6.89 -8.02 -2.61
C PRO A 57 -6.31 -7.16 -3.75
N GLU A 58 -5.19 -6.49 -3.56
CA GLU A 58 -4.55 -5.49 -4.43
C GLU A 58 -4.57 -5.88 -5.91
N PHE A 59 -4.15 -7.12 -6.22
CA PHE A 59 -4.01 -7.56 -7.60
C PHE A 59 -5.33 -7.59 -8.36
N ALA A 60 -6.40 -8.07 -7.72
CA ALA A 60 -7.73 -8.12 -8.31
C ALA A 60 -8.30 -6.70 -8.50
N LEU A 61 -8.14 -5.84 -7.50
CA LEU A 61 -8.60 -4.46 -7.54
C LEU A 61 -7.87 -3.65 -8.62
N LYS A 62 -6.55 -3.80 -8.76
CA LYS A 62 -5.77 -3.13 -9.81
C LYS A 62 -6.12 -3.63 -11.22
N LYS A 63 -6.48 -4.91 -11.38
CA LYS A 63 -7.02 -5.42 -12.66
C LYS A 63 -8.34 -4.73 -13.03
N PHE A 64 -9.23 -4.57 -12.06
CA PHE A 64 -10.49 -3.87 -12.27
C PHE A 64 -10.26 -2.41 -12.65
N LEU A 65 -9.43 -1.70 -11.89
CA LEU A 65 -9.08 -0.29 -12.11
C LEU A 65 -8.51 -0.03 -13.50
N ALA A 66 -7.56 -0.87 -13.95
CA ALA A 66 -6.91 -0.71 -15.25
C ALA A 66 -7.87 -0.86 -16.44
N ASN A 67 -9.00 -1.54 -16.25
CA ASN A 67 -9.99 -1.75 -17.30
C ASN A 67 -11.18 -0.79 -17.21
N ASN A 68 -11.54 -0.32 -16.01
CA ASN A 68 -12.78 0.41 -15.77
C ASN A 68 -12.56 1.86 -15.33
N HIS A 69 -11.41 2.20 -14.75
CA HIS A 69 -11.11 3.53 -14.20
C HIS A 69 -12.20 4.07 -13.24
N GLN A 70 -12.70 3.19 -12.36
CA GLN A 70 -13.75 3.51 -11.39
C GLN A 70 -13.28 3.20 -9.98
N ASN A 71 -13.73 3.97 -9.00
CA ASN A 71 -13.46 3.71 -7.59
C ASN A 71 -14.01 2.33 -7.21
N CYS A 72 -13.21 1.56 -6.49
CA CYS A 72 -13.58 0.21 -6.10
C CYS A 72 -13.07 -0.14 -4.71
N PHE A 73 -13.67 -1.16 -4.12
CA PHE A 73 -13.24 -1.72 -2.84
C PHE A 73 -13.45 -3.24 -2.81
N SER A 74 -12.81 -3.86 -1.84
CA SER A 74 -13.04 -5.27 -1.51
C SER A 74 -12.97 -5.47 0.00
N ILE A 75 -13.78 -6.38 0.51
CA ILE A 75 -13.64 -6.97 1.83
C ILE A 75 -13.28 -8.43 1.62
N SER A 76 -12.03 -8.81 1.93
CA SER A 76 -11.49 -10.12 1.56
C SER A 76 -10.72 -10.75 2.70
N HIS A 77 -10.77 -12.08 2.81
CA HIS A 77 -9.79 -12.82 3.58
C HIS A 77 -8.42 -12.71 2.92
N CYS A 78 -7.42 -12.40 3.71
CA CYS A 78 -6.03 -12.30 3.31
C CYS A 78 -5.20 -13.28 4.13
N PHE A 79 -4.11 -13.77 3.52
CA PHE A 79 -3.34 -14.87 4.08
C PHE A 79 -1.85 -14.51 4.01
N ARG A 80 -1.17 -14.47 5.17
CA ARG A 80 0.27 -14.19 5.22
C ARG A 80 0.98 -15.28 5.98
N ASP A 81 1.93 -15.92 5.30
CA ASP A 81 2.84 -16.92 5.86
C ASP A 81 4.04 -16.23 6.52
N LEU A 82 4.68 -16.86 7.48
CA LEU A 82 5.85 -16.35 8.21
C LEU A 82 5.62 -15.00 8.93
N GLU A 83 4.37 -14.65 9.22
CA GLU A 83 4.05 -13.52 10.12
C GLU A 83 4.42 -13.89 11.57
N ASP A 84 4.88 -12.90 12.32
CA ASP A 84 5.10 -13.08 13.76
C ASP A 84 3.77 -13.34 14.47
N GLU A 85 3.74 -14.36 15.33
CA GLU A 85 2.55 -14.66 16.14
C GLU A 85 2.36 -13.62 17.24
N GLY A 86 1.15 -13.08 17.35
CA GLY A 86 0.83 -12.10 18.39
C GLY A 86 -0.66 -11.74 18.43
N PRO A 87 -1.07 -10.95 19.43
CA PRO A 87 -2.48 -10.63 19.63
C PRO A 87 -3.10 -9.82 18.46
N ASN A 88 -2.26 -9.25 17.59
CA ASN A 88 -2.65 -8.44 16.44
C ASN A 88 -2.23 -9.03 15.10
N HIS A 89 -1.64 -10.24 15.08
CA HIS A 89 -1.17 -10.92 13.89
C HIS A 89 -1.71 -12.34 13.87
N THR A 90 -2.46 -12.66 12.83
CA THR A 90 -2.97 -14.00 12.55
C THR A 90 -2.66 -14.33 11.10
N PRO A 91 -2.39 -15.60 10.76
CA PRO A 91 -2.04 -15.99 9.40
C PRO A 91 -3.18 -15.78 8.39
N GLU A 92 -4.42 -15.74 8.88
CA GLU A 92 -5.62 -15.36 8.14
C GLU A 92 -6.28 -14.19 8.85
N PHE A 93 -6.66 -13.15 8.09
CA PHE A 93 -7.31 -11.94 8.61
C PHE A 93 -8.20 -11.32 7.54
N LEU A 94 -9.11 -10.45 7.97
CA LEU A 94 -10.01 -9.75 7.07
C LEU A 94 -9.47 -8.35 6.76
N MET A 95 -9.35 -8.05 5.47
CA MET A 95 -8.87 -6.75 4.97
C MET A 95 -9.97 -6.04 4.19
N LEU A 96 -10.17 -4.76 4.48
CA LEU A 96 -10.83 -3.80 3.61
C LEU A 96 -9.74 -3.10 2.80
N GLU A 97 -9.84 -3.15 1.49
CA GLU A 97 -8.96 -2.39 0.60
C GLU A 97 -9.79 -1.60 -0.40
N TRP A 98 -9.46 -0.32 -0.61
CA TRP A 98 -10.15 0.50 -1.60
C TRP A 98 -9.21 1.42 -2.35
N TYR A 99 -9.67 1.85 -3.53
CA TYR A 99 -8.93 2.71 -4.44
C TYR A 99 -9.78 3.88 -4.91
N GLU A 100 -9.14 5.04 -5.00
CA GLU A 100 -9.76 6.29 -5.48
C GLU A 100 -9.02 6.79 -6.72
N VAL A 101 -9.73 6.87 -7.84
CA VAL A 101 -9.22 7.33 -9.13
C VAL A 101 -9.10 8.86 -9.13
N GLY A 102 -8.02 9.38 -9.70
CA GLY A 102 -7.75 10.82 -9.77
C GLY A 102 -7.35 11.45 -8.43
N LYS A 103 -7.04 10.65 -7.41
CA LYS A 103 -6.70 11.11 -6.06
C LYS A 103 -5.24 10.85 -5.73
N SER A 104 -4.65 11.80 -4.99
CA SER A 104 -3.32 11.65 -4.37
C SER A 104 -3.42 10.93 -3.01
N TYR A 105 -2.28 10.53 -2.44
CA TYR A 105 -2.24 9.95 -1.09
C TYR A 105 -2.74 10.94 -0.02
N GLN A 106 -2.57 12.25 -0.23
CA GLN A 106 -3.10 13.27 0.69
C GLN A 106 -4.64 13.32 0.63
N ASP A 107 -5.23 13.24 -0.58
CA ASP A 107 -6.68 13.14 -0.73
C ASP A 107 -7.21 11.87 -0.07
N LEU A 108 -6.49 10.74 -0.26
CA LEU A 108 -6.82 9.46 0.36
C LEU A 108 -6.75 9.52 1.90
N MET A 109 -5.79 10.26 2.50
CA MET A 109 -5.77 10.52 3.95
C MET A 109 -7.03 11.24 4.42
N LEU A 110 -7.53 12.20 3.63
CA LEU A 110 -8.77 12.93 3.97
C LEU A 110 -10.00 12.03 3.89
N SER A 111 -10.11 11.18 2.85
CA SER A 111 -11.21 10.22 2.74
C SER A 111 -11.12 9.14 3.81
N THR A 112 -9.93 8.67 4.14
CA THR A 112 -9.70 7.74 5.26
C THR A 112 -10.17 8.33 6.59
N LYS A 113 -9.79 9.58 6.87
CA LYS A 113 -10.29 10.29 8.07
C LYS A 113 -11.81 10.35 8.10
N LYS A 114 -12.47 10.66 6.98
CA LYS A 114 -13.93 10.69 6.88
C LYS A 114 -14.53 9.31 7.14
N PHE A 115 -13.96 8.25 6.56
CA PHE A 115 -14.38 6.88 6.76
C PHE A 115 -14.29 6.47 8.24
N ILE A 116 -13.14 6.65 8.88
CA ILE A 116 -12.94 6.30 10.29
C ILE A 116 -13.93 7.05 11.20
N ASN A 117 -14.19 8.33 10.92
CA ASN A 117 -15.12 9.15 11.70
C ASN A 117 -16.61 8.76 11.58
N GLN A 118 -16.97 7.83 10.68
CA GLN A 118 -18.30 7.20 10.70
C GLN A 118 -18.47 6.30 11.92
N PHE A 119 -17.37 5.68 12.38
CA PHE A 119 -17.36 4.66 13.42
C PHE A 119 -16.76 5.17 14.74
N LEU A 120 -15.67 5.94 14.65
CA LEU A 120 -14.93 6.48 15.79
C LEU A 120 -14.83 8.00 15.70
N LYS A 121 -15.32 8.70 16.71
CA LYS A 121 -15.20 10.17 16.82
C LYS A 121 -13.87 10.52 17.49
N ILE A 122 -12.79 10.58 16.70
CA ILE A 122 -11.43 10.84 17.17
C ILE A 122 -10.78 12.00 16.42
N GLU A 123 -9.83 12.65 17.08
CA GLU A 123 -8.97 13.64 16.45
C GLU A 123 -7.79 12.97 15.74
N PHE A 124 -7.34 13.59 14.66
CA PHE A 124 -6.22 13.11 13.86
C PHE A 124 -5.09 14.13 13.83
N THR A 125 -3.86 13.63 13.98
CA THR A 125 -2.62 14.39 13.83
C THR A 125 -1.78 13.81 12.70
N ASN A 126 -0.76 14.56 12.26
CA ASN A 126 0.22 14.09 11.29
C ASN A 126 1.58 14.00 11.96
N PHE A 127 2.29 12.90 11.72
CA PHE A 127 3.67 12.69 12.10
C PHE A 127 4.52 12.53 10.83
N VAL A 128 5.41 13.46 10.60
CA VAL A 128 6.31 13.43 9.44
C VAL A 128 7.62 12.77 9.88
N LEU A 129 7.98 11.66 9.24
CA LEU A 129 9.25 11.00 9.52
C LEU A 129 10.43 11.94 9.26
N PRO A 130 11.47 11.92 10.12
CA PRO A 130 12.63 12.78 9.96
C PRO A 130 13.41 12.45 8.68
N GLN A 131 14.23 13.40 8.23
CA GLN A 131 15.24 13.13 7.20
C GLN A 131 16.40 12.32 7.80
N ASN A 132 17.20 11.69 6.93
CA ASN A 132 18.36 10.87 7.32
C ASN A 132 18.01 9.60 8.12
N LEU A 133 16.96 8.92 7.70
CA LEU A 133 16.62 7.59 8.21
C LEU A 133 17.62 6.54 7.69
N PRO A 134 17.73 5.37 8.37
CA PRO A 134 18.49 4.25 7.84
C PRO A 134 18.10 3.91 6.40
N ASN A 135 19.06 3.49 5.60
CA ASN A 135 18.93 3.27 4.16
C ASN A 135 18.70 1.81 3.76
N ASN A 136 18.46 0.95 4.73
CA ASN A 136 18.06 -0.43 4.54
C ASN A 136 16.92 -0.78 5.51
N GLU A 137 16.14 -1.80 5.15
CA GLU A 137 14.91 -2.13 5.85
C GLU A 137 15.12 -2.65 7.27
N PRO A 138 16.05 -3.59 7.57
CA PRO A 138 16.27 -4.05 8.95
C PRO A 138 16.62 -2.93 9.92
N ASP A 139 17.54 -2.05 9.54
CA ASP A 139 17.93 -0.93 10.39
C ASP A 139 16.81 0.10 10.53
N PHE A 140 16.04 0.34 9.45
CA PHE A 140 14.87 1.21 9.50
C PHE A 140 13.82 0.66 10.47
N ASN A 141 13.49 -0.62 10.39
CA ASN A 141 12.49 -1.25 11.27
C ASN A 141 12.93 -1.15 12.74
N GLN A 142 14.20 -1.44 13.03
CA GLN A 142 14.73 -1.30 14.38
C GLN A 142 14.71 0.17 14.86
N TYR A 143 15.05 1.11 13.99
CA TYR A 143 14.98 2.54 14.29
C TYR A 143 13.54 2.97 14.55
N PHE A 144 12.60 2.54 13.73
CA PHE A 144 11.18 2.86 13.84
C PHE A 144 10.64 2.39 15.20
N LEU A 145 10.82 1.11 15.54
CA LEU A 145 10.38 0.53 16.81
C LEU A 145 10.99 1.22 18.04
N ASN A 146 12.26 1.60 17.96
CA ASN A 146 12.97 2.15 19.12
C ASN A 146 12.88 3.69 19.25
N LYS A 147 12.68 4.42 18.16
CA LYS A 147 12.80 5.88 18.13
C LYS A 147 11.55 6.62 17.64
N ILE A 148 10.70 5.97 16.86
CA ILE A 148 9.49 6.60 16.29
C ILE A 148 8.25 6.13 17.03
N GLU A 149 7.98 4.83 17.05
CA GLU A 149 6.77 4.26 17.63
C GLU A 149 6.51 4.68 19.10
N PRO A 150 7.53 4.75 20.00
CA PRO A 150 7.32 5.24 21.36
C PRO A 150 6.87 6.69 21.47
N LYS A 151 7.06 7.50 20.41
CA LYS A 151 6.67 8.92 20.36
C LYS A 151 5.28 9.14 19.75
N LEU A 152 4.69 8.09 19.18
CA LEU A 152 3.36 8.21 18.58
C LEU A 152 2.31 8.44 19.65
N PRO A 153 1.27 9.26 19.36
CA PRO A 153 0.16 9.48 20.26
C PRO A 153 -0.50 8.15 20.68
N ARG A 154 -0.72 7.99 21.98
CA ARG A 154 -1.43 6.82 22.55
C ARG A 154 -2.95 6.95 22.48
N HIS A 155 -3.47 8.13 22.10
CA HIS A 155 -4.89 8.41 21.94
C HIS A 155 -5.14 9.14 20.63
N GLY A 156 -6.27 8.83 19.98
CA GLY A 156 -6.62 9.40 18.68
C GLY A 156 -5.91 8.74 17.51
N GLY A 157 -6.02 9.38 16.35
CA GLY A 157 -5.42 8.93 15.09
C GLY A 157 -4.14 9.71 14.76
N VAL A 158 -3.14 9.02 14.22
CA VAL A 158 -1.95 9.67 13.64
C VAL A 158 -1.63 9.10 12.27
N PHE A 159 -1.52 9.98 11.27
CA PHE A 159 -0.99 9.64 9.97
C PHE A 159 0.52 9.84 9.96
N ILE A 160 1.26 8.80 9.64
CA ILE A 160 2.72 8.85 9.48
C ILE A 160 3.05 8.95 8.00
N THR A 161 3.85 9.91 7.61
CA THR A 161 4.23 10.18 6.22
C THR A 161 5.74 10.27 6.05
N ASN A 162 6.21 10.47 4.80
CA ASN A 162 7.61 10.58 4.41
C ASN A 162 8.42 9.29 4.58
N TYR A 163 7.79 8.16 4.33
CA TYR A 163 8.50 6.87 4.28
C TYR A 163 9.56 6.85 3.19
N PRO A 164 10.74 6.25 3.45
CA PRO A 164 11.74 6.01 2.40
C PRO A 164 11.18 5.15 1.26
N ALA A 165 11.44 5.55 0.02
CA ALA A 165 10.88 4.90 -1.16
C ALA A 165 11.35 3.44 -1.36
N PHE A 166 12.49 3.04 -0.79
CA PHE A 166 12.98 1.67 -0.88
C PHE A 166 12.11 0.67 -0.11
N LEU A 167 11.35 1.13 0.90
CA LEU A 167 10.42 0.29 1.68
C LEU A 167 9.13 -0.02 0.91
N THR A 168 8.83 0.73 -0.16
CA THR A 168 7.50 0.70 -0.77
C THR A 168 7.57 0.77 -2.29
N PRO A 169 7.99 -0.32 -2.95
CA PRO A 169 8.20 -0.34 -4.40
C PRO A 169 6.92 -0.09 -5.21
N LEU A 170 5.76 -0.38 -4.63
CA LEU A 170 4.45 -0.18 -5.27
C LEU A 170 3.89 1.24 -5.09
N SER A 171 4.55 2.09 -4.28
CA SER A 171 4.21 3.50 -4.15
C SER A 171 4.98 4.37 -5.16
N SER A 172 4.33 5.41 -5.70
CA SER A 172 5.02 6.47 -6.44
C SER A 172 5.88 7.33 -5.50
N LYS A 173 6.80 8.10 -6.07
CA LYS A 173 7.79 8.89 -5.30
C LYS A 173 7.52 10.38 -5.41
N LEU A 174 7.89 11.13 -4.38
CA LEU A 174 7.87 12.60 -4.44
C LEU A 174 8.89 13.07 -5.48
N GLY A 175 8.50 14.06 -6.30
CA GLY A 175 9.33 14.57 -7.40
C GLY A 175 9.25 13.76 -8.70
N GLU A 176 8.63 12.59 -8.73
CA GLU A 176 8.24 11.94 -9.97
C GLU A 176 6.92 12.58 -10.45
N GLU A 177 6.97 13.32 -11.57
CA GLU A 177 5.76 13.76 -12.29
C GLU A 177 5.11 12.51 -12.89
N ASN A 178 3.82 12.32 -12.59
CA ASN A 178 3.02 11.36 -13.34
C ASN A 178 2.92 11.88 -14.78
N ASN A 179 3.54 11.20 -15.73
CA ASN A 179 3.55 11.55 -17.17
C ASN A 179 2.14 11.46 -17.83
N PHE A 180 1.12 11.94 -17.15
CA PHE A 180 -0.24 12.12 -17.62
C PHE A 180 -0.64 13.60 -17.61
N THR A 181 0.22 14.50 -18.11
CA THR A 181 -0.22 15.78 -18.58
C THR A 181 -0.54 15.63 -20.06
N GLU A 182 -1.78 15.95 -20.40
CA GLU A 182 -2.28 16.15 -21.74
C GLU A 182 -1.23 16.88 -22.59
N ARG A 183 -0.95 16.37 -23.79
CA ARG A 183 -0.34 17.13 -24.85
C ARG A 183 -1.29 18.27 -25.20
N SER A 184 -1.30 19.33 -24.42
CA SER A 184 -1.74 20.63 -24.87
C SER A 184 -0.51 21.42 -25.29
N GLU A 185 -0.46 21.67 -26.58
CA GLU A 185 0.46 22.55 -27.28
C GLU A 185 0.71 23.83 -26.51
N ARG A 186 1.94 24.08 -26.07
CA ARG A 186 2.54 25.41 -26.00
C ARG A 186 4.01 25.32 -26.36
N ALA A 187 4.27 25.79 -27.58
CA ALA A 187 5.61 26.10 -28.05
C ALA A 187 6.20 27.26 -27.23
N GLY A 188 7.47 27.11 -26.88
CA GLY A 188 8.41 28.22 -26.77
C GLY A 188 8.37 29.07 -25.52
N GLU A 189 9.21 28.69 -24.52
CA GLU A 189 9.93 29.68 -23.73
C GLU A 189 11.26 29.10 -23.26
N ALA A 190 12.34 29.87 -23.50
CA ALA A 190 13.71 29.52 -23.25
C ALA A 190 14.01 29.54 -21.75
N LYS A 191 14.79 28.53 -21.30
CA LYS A 191 15.33 28.48 -19.93
C LYS A 191 16.45 29.53 -19.78
N PRO A 192 16.50 30.28 -18.66
CA PRO A 192 17.69 31.05 -18.33
C PRO A 192 18.77 30.12 -17.76
N GLU A 193 19.96 30.21 -18.31
CA GLU A 193 21.20 29.62 -17.77
C GLU A 193 21.63 30.34 -16.49
N GLY A 194 22.11 29.57 -15.51
CA GLY A 194 23.00 30.03 -14.47
C GLY A 194 22.44 30.10 -13.06
N SER A 195 22.52 29.01 -12.33
CA SER A 195 22.82 29.04 -10.90
C SER A 195 23.56 27.76 -10.48
N GLU A 196 24.86 27.92 -10.22
CA GLU A 196 25.68 26.93 -9.54
C GLU A 196 25.16 26.70 -8.12
N HIS A 197 24.39 25.63 -7.92
CA HIS A 197 24.08 25.17 -6.58
C HIS A 197 25.21 24.30 -6.05
N ARG A 198 25.87 24.79 -5.02
CA ARG A 198 26.80 24.06 -4.16
C ARG A 198 26.22 22.67 -3.84
N LYS A 199 26.95 21.64 -4.25
CA LYS A 199 26.70 20.25 -3.86
C LYS A 199 26.96 20.11 -2.35
N ASN A 200 25.93 20.32 -1.54
CA ASN A 200 25.91 19.78 -0.19
C ASN A 200 25.63 18.27 -0.33
N SER A 201 26.59 17.46 0.06
CA SER A 201 26.56 15.99 0.04
C SER A 201 25.69 15.39 1.16
N PHE A 202 24.46 15.86 1.31
CA PHE A 202 23.42 15.14 2.01
C PHE A 202 22.65 14.35 0.95
N SER A 203 22.75 13.03 0.99
CA SER A 203 21.95 12.15 0.14
C SER A 203 20.48 12.44 0.42
N ASN A 204 19.82 13.21 -0.44
CA ASN A 204 18.38 13.41 -0.36
C ASN A 204 17.70 12.04 -0.52
N GLN A 205 17.26 11.47 0.60
CA GLN A 205 16.54 10.21 0.60
C GLN A 205 15.24 10.37 -0.20
N ILE A 206 15.03 9.52 -1.20
CA ILE A 206 13.81 9.54 -2.02
C ILE A 206 12.64 9.11 -1.14
N ILE A 207 11.60 9.93 -1.12
CA ILE A 207 10.40 9.73 -0.29
C ILE A 207 9.26 9.14 -1.12
N ALA A 208 8.56 8.16 -0.54
CA ALA A 208 7.36 7.58 -1.12
C ALA A 208 6.12 8.46 -0.86
N LYS A 209 5.19 8.48 -1.80
CA LYS A 209 3.84 9.03 -1.65
C LYS A 209 2.95 8.05 -0.88
N ARG A 210 3.30 7.81 0.39
CA ARG A 210 2.72 6.79 1.27
C ARG A 210 2.43 7.37 2.65
N PHE A 211 1.43 6.78 3.31
CA PHE A 211 1.17 6.97 4.73
C PHE A 211 0.81 5.67 5.42
N GLU A 212 0.98 5.63 6.73
CA GLU A 212 0.37 4.65 7.63
C GLU A 212 -0.56 5.38 8.60
N LEU A 213 -1.63 4.72 9.01
CA LEU A 213 -2.56 5.22 10.02
C LEU A 213 -2.46 4.36 11.28
N TYR A 214 -2.11 5.00 12.37
CA TYR A 214 -2.17 4.42 13.71
C TYR A 214 -3.35 5.04 14.47
N ILE A 215 -4.11 4.21 15.19
CA ILE A 215 -5.17 4.67 16.10
C ILE A 215 -4.90 4.05 17.47
N ASN A 216 -4.79 4.89 18.49
CA ASN A 216 -4.46 4.50 19.88
C ASN A 216 -3.18 3.64 19.97
N GLY A 217 -2.19 3.92 19.11
CA GLY A 217 -0.92 3.21 19.06
C GLY A 217 -0.95 1.89 18.29
N LEU A 218 -2.07 1.52 17.66
CA LEU A 218 -2.20 0.34 16.81
C LEU A 218 -2.23 0.74 15.34
N GLU A 219 -1.37 0.16 14.51
CA GLU A 219 -1.41 0.32 13.06
C GLU A 219 -2.69 -0.31 12.51
N ILE A 220 -3.52 0.52 11.85
CA ILE A 220 -4.82 0.12 11.31
C ILE A 220 -4.80 0.02 9.80
N ALA A 221 -4.07 0.91 9.12
CA ALA A 221 -4.10 0.99 7.67
C ALA A 221 -2.81 1.55 7.10
N ASN A 222 -2.57 1.21 5.83
CA ASN A 222 -1.44 1.64 5.02
C ASN A 222 -1.94 2.01 3.63
N GLY A 223 -1.61 3.21 3.14
CA GLY A 223 -2.07 3.69 1.84
C GLY A 223 -1.02 4.49 1.09
N CYS A 224 -1.14 4.51 -0.23
CA CYS A 224 -0.20 5.23 -1.08
C CYS A 224 -0.85 5.73 -2.39
N THR A 225 -0.15 6.62 -3.09
CA THR A 225 -0.37 6.84 -4.52
C THR A 225 0.40 5.77 -5.29
N GLU A 226 -0.27 5.14 -6.24
CA GLU A 226 0.22 3.96 -6.95
C GLU A 226 1.43 4.24 -7.84
N ASN A 227 2.39 3.31 -7.84
CA ASN A 227 3.48 3.31 -8.79
C ASN A 227 2.99 2.78 -10.14
N THR A 228 3.06 3.61 -11.18
CA THR A 228 2.68 3.24 -12.54
C THR A 228 3.87 2.90 -13.44
N ASN A 229 5.09 2.90 -12.92
CA ASN A 229 6.28 2.56 -13.67
C ASN A 229 6.50 1.03 -13.67
N SER A 230 6.04 0.36 -14.73
CA SER A 230 6.14 -1.09 -14.88
C SER A 230 7.58 -1.64 -14.80
N LYS A 231 8.58 -0.88 -15.29
CA LYS A 231 9.98 -1.30 -15.22
C LYS A 231 10.50 -1.29 -13.78
N SER A 232 10.16 -0.27 -13.03
CA SER A 232 10.55 -0.14 -11.62
C SER A 232 9.90 -1.23 -10.76
N ILE A 233 8.62 -1.53 -10.99
CA ILE A 233 7.88 -2.60 -10.32
C ILE A 233 8.52 -3.98 -10.60
N LEU A 234 8.76 -4.31 -11.88
CA LEU A 234 9.40 -5.58 -12.25
C LEU A 234 10.81 -5.72 -11.69
N LYS A 235 11.58 -4.63 -11.68
CA LYS A 235 12.91 -4.63 -11.07
C LYS A 235 12.84 -4.97 -9.58
N SER A 236 11.89 -4.38 -8.87
CA SER A 236 11.69 -4.66 -7.44
C SER A 236 11.32 -6.11 -7.19
N PHE A 237 10.36 -6.67 -7.95
CA PHE A 237 9.97 -8.07 -7.81
C PHE A 237 11.12 -9.04 -8.11
N ASN A 238 11.95 -8.75 -9.12
CA ASN A 238 13.12 -9.58 -9.44
C ASN A 238 14.16 -9.51 -8.31
N ASN A 239 14.45 -8.32 -7.78
CA ASN A 239 15.37 -8.17 -6.66
C ASN A 239 14.90 -8.95 -5.43
N GLU A 240 13.60 -8.86 -5.11
CA GLU A 240 13.01 -9.62 -4.00
C GLU A 240 13.07 -11.14 -4.24
N LYS A 241 12.80 -11.59 -5.46
CA LYS A 241 12.93 -13.00 -5.83
C LYS A 241 14.35 -13.51 -5.63
N GLU A 242 15.35 -12.76 -6.11
CA GLU A 242 16.77 -13.11 -5.95
C GLU A 242 17.16 -13.15 -4.47
N PHE A 243 16.71 -12.15 -3.68
CA PHE A 243 16.91 -12.12 -2.24
C PHE A 243 16.33 -13.38 -1.55
N ARG A 244 15.08 -13.75 -1.86
CA ARG A 244 14.44 -14.93 -1.28
C ARG A 244 15.15 -16.22 -1.66
N LEU A 245 15.52 -16.40 -2.93
CA LEU A 245 16.26 -17.58 -3.39
C LEU A 245 17.61 -17.71 -2.69
N LYS A 246 18.35 -16.61 -2.55
CA LYS A 246 19.64 -16.59 -1.85
C LYS A 246 19.49 -16.96 -0.36
N ASN A 247 18.41 -16.54 0.28
CA ASN A 247 18.18 -16.75 1.72
C ASN A 247 17.28 -17.98 2.00
N LYS A 248 16.95 -18.79 0.98
CA LYS A 248 16.08 -19.97 1.08
C LYS A 248 14.70 -19.68 1.67
N LEU A 249 14.16 -18.48 1.35
CA LEU A 249 12.83 -18.04 1.78
C LEU A 249 11.76 -18.47 0.76
N PRO A 250 10.50 -18.61 1.19
CA PRO A 250 9.40 -18.93 0.29
C PRO A 250 9.28 -17.95 -0.87
N THR A 251 9.08 -18.47 -2.08
CA THR A 251 8.86 -17.67 -3.27
C THR A 251 7.81 -18.28 -4.17
N HIS A 252 7.27 -17.49 -5.10
CA HIS A 252 6.27 -17.90 -6.09
C HIS A 252 6.60 -17.28 -7.45
N PRO A 253 5.91 -17.70 -8.55
CA PRO A 253 6.05 -17.05 -9.85
C PRO A 253 5.66 -15.57 -9.77
N ILE A 254 6.47 -14.72 -10.39
CA ILE A 254 6.18 -13.29 -10.53
C ILE A 254 5.08 -13.10 -11.57
N ASP A 255 4.04 -12.34 -11.23
CA ASP A 255 3.05 -11.92 -12.21
C ASP A 255 3.56 -10.70 -12.99
N THR A 256 4.17 -10.98 -14.18
CA THR A 256 4.65 -9.91 -15.05
C THR A 256 3.52 -9.05 -15.63
N ASN A 257 2.29 -9.58 -15.66
CA ASN A 257 1.13 -8.84 -16.14
C ASN A 257 0.69 -7.77 -15.13
N PHE A 258 0.93 -7.98 -13.84
CA PHE A 258 0.67 -6.97 -12.81
C PHE A 258 1.36 -5.63 -13.11
N ALA A 259 2.64 -5.66 -13.45
CA ALA A 259 3.39 -4.45 -13.78
C ALA A 259 2.84 -3.74 -15.05
N LYS A 260 2.37 -4.51 -16.05
CA LYS A 260 1.71 -3.94 -17.24
C LYS A 260 0.37 -3.31 -16.90
N ILE A 261 -0.39 -3.92 -16.00
CA ILE A 261 -1.67 -3.43 -15.51
C ILE A 261 -1.43 -2.13 -14.75
N SER A 262 -0.45 -2.10 -13.84
CA SER A 262 -0.12 -0.91 -13.05
C SER A 262 0.19 0.30 -13.92
N SER A 263 0.82 0.12 -15.10
CA SER A 263 1.11 1.24 -16.00
C SER A 263 -0.12 1.88 -16.65
N LYS A 264 -1.30 1.26 -16.53
CA LYS A 264 -2.56 1.77 -17.07
C LYS A 264 -3.43 2.49 -16.03
N LEU A 265 -3.03 2.49 -14.76
CA LEU A 265 -3.86 3.01 -13.67
C LEU A 265 -4.05 4.54 -13.71
N GLY A 266 -3.09 5.28 -14.27
CA GLY A 266 -3.09 6.73 -14.15
C GLY A 266 -2.85 7.20 -12.71
N LEU A 267 -3.39 8.35 -12.34
CA LEU A 267 -3.37 8.81 -10.96
C LEU A 267 -4.43 8.05 -10.15
N VAL A 268 -4.00 7.17 -9.28
CA VAL A 268 -4.84 6.37 -8.38
C VAL A 268 -4.13 6.26 -7.03
N SER A 269 -4.89 6.31 -5.97
CA SER A 269 -4.38 6.01 -4.62
C SER A 269 -5.22 4.93 -3.97
N GLY A 270 -4.56 4.03 -3.25
CA GLY A 270 -5.18 2.89 -2.58
C GLY A 270 -4.74 2.74 -1.13
N ILE A 271 -5.56 2.08 -0.34
CA ILE A 271 -5.31 1.83 1.09
C ILE A 271 -5.85 0.47 1.49
N GLY A 272 -5.05 -0.29 2.24
CA GLY A 272 -5.46 -1.50 2.96
C GLY A 272 -5.69 -1.21 4.43
N LEU A 273 -6.81 -1.67 4.98
CA LEU A 273 -7.20 -1.54 6.38
C LEU A 273 -7.53 -2.92 6.96
N GLY A 274 -6.88 -3.26 8.08
CA GLY A 274 -7.15 -4.50 8.82
C GLY A 274 -8.45 -4.41 9.61
N ILE A 275 -9.50 -5.10 9.14
CA ILE A 275 -10.83 -5.07 9.79
C ILE A 275 -10.78 -5.64 11.21
N ASP A 276 -10.04 -6.72 11.42
CA ASP A 276 -9.92 -7.35 12.74
C ASP A 276 -9.27 -6.40 13.77
N ARG A 277 -8.27 -5.62 13.34
CA ARG A 277 -7.65 -4.58 14.18
C ARG A 277 -8.60 -3.41 14.41
N PHE A 278 -9.32 -3.00 13.36
CA PHE A 278 -10.28 -1.90 13.47
C PHE A 278 -11.45 -2.24 14.40
N LEU A 279 -11.96 -3.47 14.32
CA LEU A 279 -13.05 -3.96 15.19
C LEU A 279 -12.68 -3.91 16.68
N LYS A 280 -11.40 -4.11 17.04
CA LYS A 280 -10.92 -4.00 18.43
C LYS A 280 -11.02 -2.58 19.02
N LEU A 281 -11.18 -1.57 18.17
CA LEU A 281 -11.28 -0.17 18.58
C LEU A 281 -12.72 0.30 18.75
N LEU A 282 -13.69 -0.50 18.29
CA LEU A 282 -15.14 -0.21 18.33
C LEU A 282 -15.82 -0.89 19.51
#